data_f4e8bd86364d4c31d328245f40ed4840
#
_entry.id   f4e8bd86364d4c31d328245f40ed4840
#
_cell.length_a   1.000
_cell.length_b   1.000
_cell.length_c   1.000
_cell.angle_alpha   90.00
_cell.angle_beta   90.00
_cell.angle_gamma   90.00
#
_symmetry.space_group_name_H-M   'P 1'
#
loop_
_entity.id
_entity.type
_entity.pdbx_description
1 polymer ?
#
loop_
_entity_poly.entity_id
_entity_poly.type
_entity_poly.pdbx_seq_one_letter_code
_entity_poly.pdbx_strand_id
1 'polypeptide(L)'
;SFTMIGLINLAFSDNLYWILLSVFLIGIGSSVLHPEASRITFLASGGKRGLAQSLFQVGGNFGGSLGPLLVALLVAPYGRQHLLIFAFVALAAIAVMYPICKWYKSYLNRMKAQTVSIRKPVHLPLPMDKTAISIGILLILIFSKYIYMASLTSYYTFYLIHKFNVTVQESQLYLFIFLVATAIGTLIGGPVGDRVGRKYVIWASILGAAPFSLLMPHANLVWTIILSFCVGLMLSSAF
;
A
#
# COMPACT_ATOMS: atom_id res chain seq x y z
N SER A 1 16.59 -4.96 7.42
CA SER A 1 17.12 -6.10 8.19
C SER A 1 16.04 -6.90 8.91
N PHE A 2 15.11 -6.30 9.68
CA PHE A 2 14.02 -7.05 10.34
C PHE A 2 13.14 -7.80 9.33
N THR A 3 12.76 -7.17 8.23
CA THR A 3 11.98 -7.80 7.16
C THR A 3 12.69 -9.03 6.57
N MET A 4 13.99 -8.92 6.31
CA MET A 4 14.78 -10.04 5.77
C MET A 4 14.86 -11.20 6.76
N ILE A 5 15.14 -10.92 8.05
CA ILE A 5 15.15 -11.95 9.10
C ILE A 5 13.79 -12.63 9.22
N GLY A 6 12.71 -11.84 9.21
CA GLY A 6 11.35 -12.36 9.23
C GLY A 6 11.03 -13.26 8.04
N LEU A 7 11.44 -12.89 6.82
CA LEU A 7 11.24 -13.72 5.62
C LEU A 7 12.01 -15.04 5.67
N ILE A 8 13.27 -15.01 6.13
CA ILE A 8 14.08 -16.22 6.29
C ILE A 8 13.44 -17.14 7.34
N ASN A 9 13.05 -16.59 8.50
CA ASN A 9 12.39 -17.37 9.54
C ASN A 9 11.06 -17.95 9.04
N LEU A 10 10.27 -17.19 8.28
CA LEU A 10 9.00 -17.65 7.71
C LEU A 10 9.17 -18.84 6.75
N ALA A 11 10.24 -18.87 5.97
CA ALA A 11 10.53 -19.94 5.02
C ALA A 11 10.76 -21.30 5.72
N PHE A 12 11.28 -21.29 6.94
CA PHE A 12 11.60 -22.50 7.73
C PHE A 12 10.66 -22.71 8.92
N SER A 13 9.62 -21.89 9.08
CA SER A 13 8.71 -21.98 10.22
C SER A 13 7.69 -23.10 10.06
N ASP A 14 7.70 -24.08 10.94
CA ASP A 14 6.72 -25.18 10.99
C ASP A 14 5.65 -24.99 12.08
N ASN A 15 5.88 -24.09 13.04
CA ASN A 15 5.01 -23.83 14.16
C ASN A 15 4.36 -22.45 14.07
N LEU A 16 3.09 -22.34 14.49
CA LEU A 16 2.32 -21.09 14.50
C LEU A 16 3.06 -19.95 15.22
N TYR A 17 3.72 -20.22 16.33
CA TYR A 17 4.46 -19.19 17.08
C TYR A 17 5.61 -18.59 16.26
N TRP A 18 6.37 -19.40 15.53
CA TRP A 18 7.43 -18.93 14.64
C TRP A 18 6.89 -18.18 13.44
N ILE A 19 5.74 -18.59 12.90
CA ILE A 19 5.05 -17.86 11.83
C ILE A 19 4.63 -16.48 12.32
N LEU A 20 4.00 -16.40 13.50
CA LEU A 20 3.59 -15.12 14.09
C LEU A 20 4.78 -14.19 14.37
N LEU A 21 5.87 -14.75 14.90
CA LEU A 21 7.11 -14.00 15.13
C LEU A 21 7.69 -13.47 13.80
N SER A 22 7.68 -14.28 12.73
CA SER A 22 8.14 -13.87 11.41
C SER A 22 7.32 -12.70 10.85
N VAL A 23 5.99 -12.80 10.92
CA VAL A 23 5.08 -11.75 10.46
C VAL A 23 5.26 -10.47 11.29
N PHE A 24 5.44 -10.60 12.60
CA PHE A 24 5.73 -9.47 13.49
C PHE A 24 7.04 -8.75 13.10
N LEU A 25 8.12 -9.48 12.84
CA LEU A 25 9.39 -8.91 12.40
C LEU A 25 9.29 -8.22 11.04
N ILE A 26 8.54 -8.81 10.09
CA ILE A 26 8.25 -8.20 8.78
C ILE A 26 7.47 -6.89 8.98
N GLY A 27 6.45 -6.91 9.85
CA GLY A 27 5.63 -5.75 10.17
C GLY A 27 6.44 -4.59 10.77
N ILE A 28 7.32 -4.85 11.73
CA ILE A 28 8.24 -3.84 12.29
C ILE A 28 9.12 -3.23 11.20
N GLY A 29 9.71 -4.06 10.34
CA GLY A 29 10.56 -3.58 9.24
C GLY A 29 9.81 -2.68 8.27
N SER A 30 8.57 -3.03 7.93
CA SER A 30 7.71 -2.25 7.03
C SER A 30 7.21 -0.95 7.66
N SER A 31 6.82 -0.97 8.94
CA SER A 31 6.26 0.19 9.63
C SER A 31 7.24 1.37 9.75
N VAL A 32 8.53 1.08 9.85
CA VAL A 32 9.58 2.12 9.90
C VAL A 32 9.95 2.60 8.50
N LEU A 33 10.01 1.69 7.53
CA LEU A 33 10.47 2.02 6.17
C LEU A 33 9.48 2.91 5.41
N HIS A 34 8.18 2.63 5.50
CA HIS A 34 7.16 3.29 4.70
C HIS A 34 7.05 4.81 4.97
N PRO A 35 6.91 5.29 6.22
CA PRO A 35 6.81 6.72 6.50
C PRO A 35 8.12 7.47 6.19
N GLU A 36 9.28 6.84 6.42
CA GLU A 36 10.55 7.49 6.15
C GLU A 36 10.83 7.58 4.65
N ALA A 37 10.50 6.56 3.86
CA ALA A 37 10.60 6.59 2.41
C ALA A 37 9.67 7.65 1.80
N SER A 38 8.42 7.76 2.29
CA SER A 38 7.48 8.82 1.91
C SER A 38 8.03 10.22 2.20
N ARG A 39 8.64 10.41 3.37
CA ARG A 39 9.29 11.67 3.76
C ARG A 39 10.45 12.03 2.85
N ILE A 40 11.32 11.06 2.53
CA ILE A 40 12.45 11.26 1.61
C ILE A 40 11.94 11.66 0.22
N THR A 41 10.91 10.99 -0.28
CA THR A 41 10.26 11.28 -1.56
C THR A 41 9.70 12.70 -1.60
N PHE A 42 9.05 13.13 -0.50
CA PHE A 42 8.57 14.50 -0.36
C PHE A 42 9.71 15.54 -0.42
N LEU A 43 10.84 15.29 0.24
CA LEU A 43 12.00 16.17 0.24
C LEU A 43 12.71 16.21 -1.10
N ALA A 44 12.76 15.08 -1.82
CA ALA A 44 13.38 14.97 -3.14
C ALA A 44 12.50 15.52 -4.28
N SER A 45 11.25 15.90 -4.01
CA SER A 45 10.24 16.26 -5.03
C SER A 45 10.53 17.52 -5.86
N GLY A 46 11.49 18.36 -5.43
CA GLY A 46 11.80 19.63 -6.13
C GLY A 46 10.61 20.58 -6.29
N GLY A 47 9.63 20.50 -5.37
CA GLY A 47 8.38 21.29 -5.40
C GLY A 47 7.18 20.56 -6.02
N LYS A 48 7.38 19.51 -6.81
CA LYS A 48 6.29 18.69 -7.40
C LYS A 48 5.85 17.58 -6.42
N ARG A 49 5.37 17.99 -5.26
CA ARG A 49 5.09 17.10 -4.12
C ARG A 49 4.01 16.06 -4.41
N GLY A 50 2.95 16.44 -5.12
CA GLY A 50 1.86 15.54 -5.51
C GLY A 50 2.34 14.42 -6.43
N LEU A 51 3.07 14.75 -7.49
CA LEU A 51 3.63 13.78 -8.42
C LEU A 51 4.60 12.81 -7.72
N ALA A 52 5.49 13.32 -6.88
CA ALA A 52 6.45 12.48 -6.18
C ALA A 52 5.76 11.50 -5.23
N GLN A 53 4.75 11.96 -4.50
CA GLN A 53 3.98 11.13 -3.59
C GLN A 53 3.12 10.09 -4.32
N SER A 54 2.51 10.46 -5.46
CA SER A 54 1.74 9.50 -6.27
C SER A 54 2.64 8.41 -6.88
N LEU A 55 3.83 8.76 -7.38
CA LEU A 55 4.80 7.78 -7.87
C LEU A 55 5.25 6.82 -6.76
N PHE A 56 5.51 7.34 -5.56
CA PHE A 56 5.84 6.51 -4.39
C PHE A 56 4.72 5.53 -4.06
N GLN A 57 3.48 6.01 -4.01
CA GLN A 57 2.31 5.20 -3.68
C GLN A 57 2.02 4.14 -4.76
N VAL A 58 2.14 4.52 -6.04
CA VAL A 58 2.00 3.57 -7.16
C VAL A 58 3.06 2.47 -7.08
N GLY A 59 4.32 2.83 -6.78
CA GLY A 59 5.39 1.86 -6.57
C GLY A 59 5.08 0.89 -5.43
N GLY A 60 4.55 1.39 -4.32
CA GLY A 60 4.12 0.57 -3.19
C GLY A 60 2.96 -0.38 -3.53
N ASN A 61 1.92 0.13 -4.17
CA ASN A 61 0.75 -0.66 -4.58
C ASN A 61 1.11 -1.71 -5.64
N PHE A 62 1.94 -1.34 -6.62
CA PHE A 62 2.41 -2.27 -7.64
C PHE A 62 3.30 -3.36 -7.02
N GLY A 63 4.24 -2.99 -6.15
CA GLY A 63 5.05 -3.97 -5.39
C GLY A 63 4.18 -4.90 -4.55
N GLY A 64 3.14 -4.37 -3.90
CA GLY A 64 2.15 -5.15 -3.16
C GLY A 64 1.37 -6.14 -4.03
N SER A 65 1.04 -5.76 -5.27
CA SER A 65 0.34 -6.66 -6.20
C SER A 65 1.22 -7.81 -6.69
N LEU A 66 2.53 -7.62 -6.81
CA LEU A 66 3.45 -8.70 -7.17
C LEU A 66 3.54 -9.80 -6.12
N GLY A 67 3.23 -9.52 -4.85
CA GLY A 67 3.26 -10.51 -3.77
C GLY A 67 2.39 -11.75 -4.07
N PRO A 68 1.07 -11.62 -4.26
CA PRO A 68 0.19 -12.72 -4.61
C PRO A 68 0.57 -13.42 -5.92
N LEU A 69 1.03 -12.67 -6.94
CA LEU A 69 1.48 -13.24 -8.20
C LEU A 69 2.68 -14.18 -7.98
N LEU A 70 3.67 -13.72 -7.21
CA LEU A 70 4.85 -14.53 -6.92
C LEU A 70 4.50 -15.72 -6.00
N VAL A 71 3.55 -15.57 -5.10
CA VAL A 71 3.01 -16.69 -4.32
C VAL A 71 2.36 -17.72 -5.23
N ALA A 72 1.53 -17.30 -6.19
CA ALA A 72 0.89 -18.20 -7.15
C ALA A 72 1.89 -18.96 -8.04
N LEU A 73 2.94 -18.28 -8.48
CA LEU A 73 3.90 -18.83 -9.44
C LEU A 73 5.05 -19.63 -8.80
N LEU A 74 5.46 -19.25 -7.59
CA LEU A 74 6.65 -19.82 -6.93
C LEU A 74 6.31 -20.64 -5.68
N VAL A 75 5.48 -20.09 -4.79
CA VAL A 75 5.25 -20.71 -3.49
C VAL A 75 4.20 -21.81 -3.57
N ALA A 76 3.10 -21.58 -4.30
CA ALA A 76 2.02 -22.56 -4.42
C ALA A 76 2.46 -23.87 -5.12
N PRO A 77 3.20 -23.84 -6.26
CA PRO A 77 3.65 -25.06 -6.91
C PRO A 77 4.91 -25.70 -6.29
N TYR A 78 5.83 -24.90 -5.74
CA TYR A 78 7.16 -25.38 -5.32
C TYR A 78 7.35 -25.42 -3.80
N GLY A 79 6.38 -24.93 -3.04
CA GLY A 79 6.40 -24.99 -1.60
C GLY A 79 7.04 -23.78 -0.89
N ARG A 80 6.90 -23.76 0.42
CA ARG A 80 7.19 -22.63 1.31
C ARG A 80 8.66 -22.19 1.32
N GLN A 81 9.59 -23.09 1.06
CA GLN A 81 11.03 -22.78 1.05
C GLN A 81 11.40 -21.75 -0.03
N HIS A 82 10.62 -21.66 -1.11
CA HIS A 82 10.83 -20.67 -2.17
C HIS A 82 10.57 -19.21 -1.73
N LEU A 83 10.02 -19.00 -0.51
CA LEU A 83 9.98 -17.68 0.13
C LEU A 83 11.38 -17.08 0.34
N LEU A 84 12.45 -17.88 0.35
CA LEU A 84 13.83 -17.38 0.42
C LEU A 84 14.19 -16.45 -0.75
N ILE A 85 13.55 -16.59 -1.91
CA ILE A 85 13.75 -15.69 -3.05
C ILE A 85 13.42 -14.25 -2.66
N PHE A 86 12.39 -14.04 -1.83
CA PHE A 86 12.04 -12.69 -1.35
C PHE A 86 13.10 -12.11 -0.40
N ALA A 87 13.88 -12.95 0.28
CA ALA A 87 15.01 -12.47 1.08
C ALA A 87 16.11 -11.84 0.21
N PHE A 88 16.34 -12.36 -1.01
CA PHE A 88 17.25 -11.74 -1.98
C PHE A 88 16.71 -10.40 -2.48
N VAL A 89 15.40 -10.30 -2.72
CA VAL A 89 14.75 -9.02 -3.07
C VAL A 89 14.90 -8.01 -1.93
N ALA A 90 14.74 -8.45 -0.68
CA ALA A 90 14.95 -7.58 0.49
C ALA A 90 16.42 -7.13 0.61
N LEU A 91 17.38 -8.00 0.27
CA LEU A 91 18.80 -7.65 0.24
C LEU A 91 19.11 -6.62 -0.86
N ALA A 92 18.54 -6.80 -2.06
CA ALA A 92 18.64 -5.83 -3.15
C ALA A 92 18.04 -4.47 -2.75
N ALA A 93 16.89 -4.46 -2.06
CA ALA A 93 16.28 -3.25 -1.54
C ALA A 93 17.19 -2.53 -0.51
N ILE A 94 17.88 -3.27 0.36
CA ILE A 94 18.87 -2.70 1.30
C ILE A 94 20.03 -2.06 0.52
N ALA A 95 20.54 -2.72 -0.53
CA ALA A 95 21.63 -2.18 -1.36
C ALA A 95 21.21 -0.87 -2.07
N VAL A 96 19.98 -0.80 -2.58
CA VAL A 96 19.43 0.43 -3.20
C VAL A 96 19.20 1.53 -2.14
N MET A 97 18.76 1.19 -0.94
CA MET A 97 18.54 2.16 0.12
C MET A 97 19.82 2.78 0.68
N TYR A 98 20.96 2.10 0.57
CA TYR A 98 22.23 2.59 1.11
C TYR A 98 22.67 3.96 0.52
N PRO A 99 22.75 4.15 -0.81
CA PRO A 99 23.07 5.46 -1.40
C PRO A 99 22.01 6.52 -1.10
N ILE A 100 20.72 6.13 -1.01
CA ILE A 100 19.63 7.06 -0.67
C ILE A 100 19.81 7.59 0.76
N CYS A 101 20.12 6.72 1.72
CA CYS A 101 20.39 7.10 3.11
C CYS A 101 21.63 8.04 3.21
N LYS A 102 22.67 7.78 2.42
CA LYS A 102 23.86 8.63 2.36
C LYS A 102 23.55 10.03 1.81
N TRP A 103 22.78 10.08 0.74
CA TRP A 103 22.27 11.33 0.17
C TRP A 103 21.40 12.09 1.18
N TYR A 104 20.47 11.42 1.83
CA TYR A 104 19.57 12.02 2.82
C TYR A 104 20.33 12.61 4.02
N LYS A 105 21.32 11.88 4.55
CA LYS A 105 22.21 12.39 5.60
C LYS A 105 22.95 13.67 5.17
N SER A 106 23.50 13.70 3.95
CA SER A 106 24.14 14.87 3.37
C SER A 106 23.17 16.05 3.21
N TYR A 107 21.94 15.77 2.74
CA TYR A 107 20.89 16.76 2.61
C TYR A 107 20.51 17.39 3.97
N LEU A 108 20.31 16.58 4.99
CA LEU A 108 20.00 17.06 6.35
C LEU A 108 21.14 17.93 6.93
N ASN A 109 22.39 17.55 6.71
CA ASN A 109 23.54 18.33 7.16
C ASN A 109 23.61 19.70 6.45
N ARG A 110 23.34 19.76 5.14
CA ARG A 110 23.24 21.03 4.40
C ARG A 110 22.10 21.91 4.92
N MET A 111 20.93 21.32 5.17
CA MET A 111 19.79 22.06 5.73
C MET A 111 20.10 22.62 7.12
N LYS A 112 20.76 21.86 8.00
CA LYS A 112 21.20 22.36 9.32
C LYS A 112 22.18 23.51 9.20
N ALA A 113 23.10 23.50 8.23
CA ALA A 113 24.06 24.58 7.98
C ALA A 113 23.36 25.85 7.43
N GLN A 114 22.24 25.70 6.72
CA GLN A 114 21.47 26.82 6.15
C GLN A 114 20.39 27.38 7.08
N THR A 115 20.16 26.79 8.28
CA THR A 115 19.09 27.16 9.22
C THR A 115 19.35 28.48 9.96
N VAL A 116 19.90 29.48 9.32
CA VAL A 116 20.01 30.86 9.87
C VAL A 116 18.84 31.76 9.43
N SER A 117 18.00 31.33 8.49
CA SER A 117 16.87 32.17 8.03
C SER A 117 15.63 31.34 7.68
N ILE A 118 15.01 30.73 8.65
CA ILE A 118 13.67 30.14 8.44
C ILE A 118 12.63 31.24 8.67
N ARG A 119 11.97 31.69 7.61
CA ARG A 119 10.70 32.41 7.69
C ARG A 119 9.75 31.58 8.56
N LYS A 120 9.30 32.15 9.67
CA LYS A 120 8.25 31.57 10.51
C LYS A 120 7.09 31.16 9.60
N PRO A 121 6.55 29.94 9.74
CA PRO A 121 5.36 29.56 8.99
C PRO A 121 4.25 30.56 9.34
N VAL A 122 3.61 31.12 8.32
CA VAL A 122 2.41 31.94 8.50
C VAL A 122 1.32 30.98 8.96
N HIS A 123 1.15 30.88 10.26
CA HIS A 123 -0.03 30.23 10.86
C HIS A 123 -1.22 31.16 10.63
N LEU A 124 -2.05 30.86 9.64
CA LEU A 124 -3.43 31.32 9.64
C LEU A 124 -4.12 30.60 10.83
N PRO A 125 -4.54 31.32 11.85
CA PRO A 125 -5.19 30.70 13.01
C PRO A 125 -6.60 30.24 12.60
N LEU A 126 -6.72 29.02 12.10
CA LEU A 126 -8.01 28.34 12.07
C LEU A 126 -8.39 28.05 13.52
N PRO A 127 -9.65 28.30 13.93
CA PRO A 127 -10.10 27.96 15.29
C PRO A 127 -9.80 26.49 15.56
N MET A 128 -9.14 26.21 16.69
CA MET A 128 -8.63 24.88 17.04
C MET A 128 -9.73 23.81 16.98
N ASP A 129 -10.95 24.13 17.37
CA ASP A 129 -12.10 23.22 17.36
C ASP A 129 -12.46 22.73 15.96
N LYS A 130 -12.52 23.63 14.97
CA LYS A 130 -12.84 23.27 13.59
C LYS A 130 -11.70 22.45 12.96
N THR A 131 -10.47 22.73 13.31
CA THR A 131 -9.31 21.97 12.84
C THR A 131 -9.32 20.56 13.42
N ALA A 132 -9.57 20.41 14.71
CA ALA A 132 -9.65 19.10 15.38
C ALA A 132 -10.78 18.23 14.80
N ILE A 133 -11.96 18.80 14.61
CA ILE A 133 -13.11 18.11 13.99
C ILE A 133 -12.76 17.66 12.57
N SER A 134 -12.16 18.54 11.75
CA SER A 134 -11.78 18.19 10.38
C SER A 134 -10.74 17.06 10.33
N ILE A 135 -9.75 17.10 11.21
CA ILE A 135 -8.75 16.03 11.35
C ILE A 135 -9.43 14.73 11.80
N GLY A 136 -10.34 14.79 12.77
CA GLY A 136 -11.10 13.63 13.23
C GLY A 136 -11.90 12.97 12.12
N ILE A 137 -12.64 13.75 11.32
CA ILE A 137 -13.39 13.24 10.18
C ILE A 137 -12.47 12.58 9.16
N LEU A 138 -11.34 13.21 8.81
CA LEU A 138 -10.37 12.65 7.87
C LEU A 138 -9.77 11.34 8.40
N LEU A 139 -9.44 11.25 9.68
CA LEU A 139 -8.94 10.03 10.30
C LEU A 139 -9.96 8.89 10.23
N ILE A 140 -11.23 9.16 10.54
CA ILE A 140 -12.31 8.16 10.46
C ILE A 140 -12.46 7.65 9.01
N LEU A 141 -12.46 8.56 8.02
CA LEU A 141 -12.56 8.19 6.60
C LEU A 141 -11.38 7.33 6.14
N ILE A 142 -10.15 7.72 6.50
CA ILE A 142 -8.94 6.96 6.18
C ILE A 142 -9.00 5.59 6.85
N PHE A 143 -9.34 5.53 8.13
CA PHE A 143 -9.39 4.28 8.88
C PHE A 143 -10.45 3.33 8.33
N SER A 144 -11.66 3.82 8.04
CA SER A 144 -12.74 3.05 7.41
C SER A 144 -12.29 2.45 6.07
N LYS A 145 -11.61 3.25 5.25
CA LYS A 145 -11.10 2.81 3.95
C LYS A 145 -10.02 1.73 4.07
N TYR A 146 -9.08 1.90 5.02
CA TYR A 146 -8.03 0.90 5.27
C TYR A 146 -8.59 -0.41 5.82
N ILE A 147 -9.58 -0.38 6.72
CA ILE A 147 -10.26 -1.59 7.20
C ILE A 147 -10.90 -2.33 6.04
N TYR A 148 -11.61 -1.61 5.16
CA TYR A 148 -12.25 -2.22 4.01
C TYR A 148 -11.25 -2.85 3.04
N MET A 149 -10.15 -2.14 2.71
CA MET A 149 -9.06 -2.69 1.89
C MET A 149 -8.40 -3.91 2.53
N ALA A 150 -8.11 -3.85 3.83
CA ALA A 150 -7.52 -4.97 4.56
C ALA A 150 -8.45 -6.19 4.57
N SER A 151 -9.75 -5.98 4.75
CA SER A 151 -10.75 -7.04 4.68
C SER A 151 -10.78 -7.70 3.30
N LEU A 152 -10.82 -6.90 2.23
CA LEU A 152 -10.79 -7.44 0.87
C LEU A 152 -9.48 -8.20 0.60
N THR A 153 -8.33 -7.64 0.90
CA THR A 153 -7.05 -8.30 0.62
C THR A 153 -6.86 -9.59 1.44
N SER A 154 -7.37 -9.64 2.67
CA SER A 154 -7.20 -10.80 3.55
C SER A 154 -8.22 -11.91 3.27
N TYR A 155 -9.47 -11.56 2.96
CA TYR A 155 -10.55 -12.54 2.84
C TYR A 155 -10.93 -12.86 1.42
N TYR A 156 -10.49 -12.11 0.41
CA TYR A 156 -10.89 -12.32 -0.98
C TYR A 156 -10.52 -13.70 -1.52
N THR A 157 -9.31 -14.18 -1.20
CA THR A 157 -8.87 -15.53 -1.61
C THR A 157 -9.72 -16.62 -0.98
N PHE A 158 -10.03 -16.51 0.30
CA PHE A 158 -10.91 -17.45 0.99
C PHE A 158 -12.33 -17.44 0.42
N TYR A 159 -12.86 -16.25 0.13
CA TYR A 159 -14.17 -16.10 -0.51
C TYR A 159 -14.23 -16.79 -1.87
N LEU A 160 -13.21 -16.63 -2.70
CA LEU A 160 -13.13 -17.26 -4.02
C LEU A 160 -13.04 -18.78 -3.91
N ILE A 161 -12.22 -19.30 -3.01
CA ILE A 161 -12.06 -20.74 -2.78
C ILE A 161 -13.37 -21.35 -2.29
N HIS A 162 -14.02 -20.74 -1.29
CA HIS A 162 -15.24 -21.29 -0.71
C HIS A 162 -16.46 -21.17 -1.62
N LYS A 163 -16.60 -20.09 -2.37
CA LYS A 163 -17.79 -19.86 -3.21
C LYS A 163 -17.70 -20.54 -4.57
N PHE A 164 -16.51 -20.56 -5.18
CA PHE A 164 -16.32 -21.01 -6.56
C PHE A 164 -15.46 -22.27 -6.69
N ASN A 165 -14.97 -22.84 -5.57
CA ASN A 165 -14.09 -24.01 -5.53
C ASN A 165 -12.84 -23.87 -6.40
N VAL A 166 -12.30 -22.65 -6.54
CA VAL A 166 -11.06 -22.40 -7.27
C VAL A 166 -9.84 -22.84 -6.45
N THR A 167 -8.76 -23.15 -7.12
CA THR A 167 -7.50 -23.51 -6.46
C THR A 167 -6.87 -22.31 -5.75
N VAL A 168 -5.98 -22.57 -4.80
CA VAL A 168 -5.21 -21.52 -4.11
C VAL A 168 -4.43 -20.68 -5.12
N GLN A 169 -3.86 -21.33 -6.13
CA GLN A 169 -3.09 -20.64 -7.17
C GLN A 169 -3.95 -19.67 -7.98
N GLU A 170 -5.12 -20.11 -8.45
CA GLU A 170 -6.06 -19.24 -9.17
C GLU A 170 -6.55 -18.08 -8.30
N SER A 171 -6.87 -18.34 -7.02
CA SER A 171 -7.31 -17.28 -6.11
C SER A 171 -6.26 -16.20 -5.91
N GLN A 172 -4.97 -16.55 -5.87
CA GLN A 172 -3.86 -15.59 -5.79
C GLN A 172 -3.71 -14.79 -7.08
N LEU A 173 -3.94 -15.39 -8.27
CA LEU A 173 -3.97 -14.65 -9.54
C LEU A 173 -5.11 -13.63 -9.58
N TYR A 174 -6.29 -13.98 -9.09
CA TYR A 174 -7.42 -13.05 -9.00
C TYR A 174 -7.17 -11.93 -7.99
N LEU A 175 -6.50 -12.24 -6.87
CA LEU A 175 -6.06 -11.21 -5.92
C LEU A 175 -5.02 -10.27 -6.56
N PHE A 176 -4.10 -10.79 -7.37
CA PHE A 176 -3.16 -9.97 -8.15
C PHE A 176 -3.90 -8.99 -9.06
N ILE A 177 -4.92 -9.44 -9.82
CA ILE A 177 -5.74 -8.59 -10.68
C ILE A 177 -6.40 -7.44 -9.88
N PHE A 178 -6.97 -7.75 -8.71
CA PHE A 178 -7.54 -6.75 -7.81
C PHE A 178 -6.49 -5.72 -7.37
N LEU A 179 -5.31 -6.16 -6.95
CA LEU A 179 -4.24 -5.27 -6.48
C LEU A 179 -3.61 -4.44 -7.60
N VAL A 180 -3.51 -4.97 -8.84
CA VAL A 180 -3.14 -4.18 -10.02
C VAL A 180 -4.17 -3.08 -10.27
N ALA A 181 -5.47 -3.37 -10.13
CA ALA A 181 -6.51 -2.35 -10.24
C ALA A 181 -6.32 -1.24 -9.20
N THR A 182 -5.91 -1.57 -7.98
CA THR A 182 -5.61 -0.55 -6.95
C THR A 182 -4.42 0.34 -7.36
N ALA A 183 -3.37 -0.24 -7.95
CA ALA A 183 -2.23 0.54 -8.45
C ALA A 183 -2.64 1.49 -9.58
N ILE A 184 -3.45 1.00 -10.55
CA ILE A 184 -3.99 1.81 -11.64
C ILE A 184 -4.90 2.92 -11.09
N GLY A 185 -5.78 2.60 -10.15
CA GLY A 185 -6.67 3.56 -9.49
C GLY A 185 -5.90 4.72 -8.85
N THR A 186 -4.82 4.42 -8.13
CA THR A 186 -3.93 5.42 -7.53
C THR A 186 -3.25 6.29 -8.59
N LEU A 187 -2.81 5.69 -9.71
CA LEU A 187 -2.15 6.41 -10.80
C LEU A 187 -3.10 7.41 -11.48
N ILE A 188 -4.36 7.01 -11.69
CA ILE A 188 -5.39 7.86 -12.30
C ILE A 188 -5.90 8.90 -11.30
N GLY A 189 -6.09 8.51 -10.04
CA GLY A 189 -6.69 9.33 -8.99
C GLY A 189 -5.91 10.59 -8.67
N GLY A 190 -4.58 10.55 -8.70
CA GLY A 190 -3.73 11.72 -8.48
C GLY A 190 -4.01 12.87 -9.46
N PRO A 191 -3.81 12.68 -10.78
CA PRO A 191 -4.10 13.72 -11.78
C PRO A 191 -5.56 14.16 -11.82
N VAL A 192 -6.51 13.24 -11.60
CA VAL A 192 -7.94 13.57 -11.54
C VAL A 192 -8.23 14.45 -10.31
N GLY A 193 -7.64 14.10 -9.16
CA GLY A 193 -7.79 14.87 -7.93
C GLY A 193 -7.22 16.29 -8.03
N ASP A 194 -6.13 16.47 -8.75
CA ASP A 194 -5.54 17.78 -8.98
C ASP A 194 -6.39 18.67 -9.95
N ARG A 195 -7.16 18.06 -10.88
CA ARG A 195 -8.02 18.78 -11.85
C ARG A 195 -9.43 19.04 -11.34
N VAL A 196 -10.06 18.02 -10.78
CA VAL A 196 -11.50 18.05 -10.37
C VAL A 196 -11.65 18.49 -8.91
N GLY A 197 -10.61 18.31 -8.13
CA GLY A 197 -10.58 18.59 -6.69
C GLY A 197 -10.67 17.32 -5.84
N ARG A 198 -9.80 17.25 -4.84
CA ARG A 198 -9.62 16.08 -3.96
C ARG A 198 -10.90 15.64 -3.26
N LYS A 199 -11.77 16.60 -2.88
CA LYS A 199 -13.06 16.32 -2.23
C LYS A 199 -13.93 15.41 -3.09
N TYR A 200 -14.05 15.72 -4.40
CA TYR A 200 -14.90 14.96 -5.33
C TYR A 200 -14.34 13.55 -5.58
N VAL A 201 -13.02 13.42 -5.65
CA VAL A 201 -12.38 12.11 -5.82
C VAL A 201 -12.60 11.22 -4.60
N ILE A 202 -12.55 11.77 -3.37
CA ILE A 202 -12.86 11.01 -2.15
C ILE A 202 -14.32 10.51 -2.19
N TRP A 203 -15.28 11.37 -2.52
CA TRP A 203 -16.69 10.97 -2.65
C TRP A 203 -16.87 9.90 -3.71
N ALA A 204 -16.31 10.11 -4.91
CA ALA A 204 -16.39 9.15 -6.02
C ALA A 204 -15.76 7.80 -5.65
N SER A 205 -14.65 7.78 -4.89
CA SER A 205 -14.00 6.54 -4.51
C SER A 205 -14.82 5.71 -3.52
N ILE A 206 -15.48 6.35 -2.57
CA ILE A 206 -16.28 5.66 -1.56
C ILE A 206 -17.64 5.23 -2.13
N LEU A 207 -18.38 6.17 -2.71
CA LEU A 207 -19.71 5.90 -3.26
C LEU A 207 -19.62 5.04 -4.54
N GLY A 208 -18.58 5.21 -5.35
CA GLY A 208 -18.38 4.43 -6.56
C GLY A 208 -18.00 2.97 -6.27
N ALA A 209 -17.33 2.67 -5.18
CA ALA A 209 -17.01 1.30 -4.79
C ALA A 209 -18.23 0.54 -4.23
N ALA A 210 -19.18 1.23 -3.61
CA ALA A 210 -20.32 0.62 -2.93
C ALA A 210 -21.21 -0.27 -3.84
N PRO A 211 -21.67 0.17 -5.03
CA PRO A 211 -22.53 -0.66 -5.87
C PRO A 211 -21.82 -1.94 -6.34
N PHE A 212 -20.54 -1.85 -6.69
CA PHE A 212 -19.76 -3.02 -7.11
C PHE A 212 -19.57 -4.02 -5.97
N SER A 213 -19.34 -3.54 -4.75
CA SER A 213 -19.23 -4.39 -3.56
C SER A 213 -20.52 -5.10 -3.22
N LEU A 214 -21.67 -4.41 -3.34
CA LEU A 214 -22.99 -4.99 -3.07
C LEU A 214 -23.40 -6.04 -4.10
N LEU A 215 -22.98 -5.91 -5.35
CA LEU A 215 -23.26 -6.86 -6.42
C LEU A 215 -22.36 -8.11 -6.35
N MET A 216 -21.18 -8.03 -5.74
CA MET A 216 -20.20 -9.12 -5.71
C MET A 216 -20.73 -10.44 -5.10
N PRO A 217 -21.53 -10.45 -4.00
CA PRO A 217 -22.09 -11.69 -3.46
C PRO A 217 -23.05 -12.43 -4.39
N HIS A 218 -23.70 -11.73 -5.31
CA HIS A 218 -24.68 -12.28 -6.25
C HIS A 218 -24.08 -12.64 -7.62
N ALA A 219 -22.81 -12.32 -7.84
CA ALA A 219 -22.11 -12.51 -9.11
C ALA A 219 -21.55 -13.93 -9.26
N ASN A 220 -21.38 -14.37 -10.51
CA ASN A 220 -20.56 -15.53 -10.86
C ASN A 220 -19.07 -15.20 -10.82
N LEU A 221 -18.18 -16.18 -11.02
CA LEU A 221 -16.73 -16.01 -10.92
C LEU A 221 -16.21 -14.86 -11.80
N VAL A 222 -16.58 -14.83 -13.08
CA VAL A 222 -16.10 -13.82 -14.04
C VAL A 222 -16.54 -12.40 -13.63
N TRP A 223 -17.82 -12.26 -13.28
CA TRP A 223 -18.33 -10.97 -12.81
C TRP A 223 -17.74 -10.58 -11.46
N THR A 224 -17.45 -11.51 -10.56
CA THR A 224 -16.78 -11.24 -9.29
C THR A 224 -15.38 -10.64 -9.53
N ILE A 225 -14.63 -11.17 -10.49
CA ILE A 225 -13.30 -10.65 -10.85
C ILE A 225 -13.43 -9.23 -11.43
N ILE A 226 -14.38 -8.99 -12.34
CA ILE A 226 -14.62 -7.68 -12.94
C ILE A 226 -15.04 -6.66 -11.87
N LEU A 227 -15.98 -7.03 -11.01
CA LEU A 227 -16.48 -6.18 -9.93
C LEU A 227 -15.36 -5.86 -8.92
N SER A 228 -14.53 -6.85 -8.56
CA SER A 228 -13.40 -6.62 -7.67
C SER A 228 -12.37 -5.68 -8.30
N PHE A 229 -12.10 -5.80 -9.60
CA PHE A 229 -11.25 -4.87 -10.34
C PHE A 229 -11.80 -3.44 -10.26
N CYS A 230 -13.11 -3.24 -10.51
CA CYS A 230 -13.76 -1.94 -10.39
C CYS A 230 -13.68 -1.37 -8.97
N VAL A 231 -13.91 -2.22 -7.94
CA VAL A 231 -13.76 -1.83 -6.53
C VAL A 231 -12.33 -1.37 -6.23
N GLY A 232 -11.32 -2.15 -6.66
CA GLY A 232 -9.92 -1.81 -6.47
C GLY A 232 -9.55 -0.47 -7.10
N LEU A 233 -9.98 -0.24 -8.34
CA LEU A 233 -9.75 0.98 -9.09
C LEU A 233 -10.40 2.20 -8.41
N MET A 234 -11.69 2.09 -8.06
CA MET A 234 -12.43 3.20 -7.43
C MET A 234 -11.89 3.51 -6.04
N LEU A 235 -11.69 2.49 -5.21
CA LEU A 235 -11.28 2.67 -3.83
C LEU A 235 -9.88 3.30 -3.73
N SER A 236 -8.97 2.97 -4.63
CA SER A 236 -7.59 3.48 -4.63
C SER A 236 -7.42 4.82 -5.33
N SER A 237 -8.43 5.31 -6.05
CA SER A 237 -8.35 6.61 -6.75
C SER A 237 -8.22 7.82 -5.81
N ALA A 238 -8.57 7.69 -4.53
CA ALA A 238 -8.51 8.76 -3.53
C ALA A 238 -7.29 8.64 -2.57
N PHE A 239 -6.22 7.99 -3.01
CA PHE A 239 -4.95 7.93 -2.26
C PHE A 239 -3.96 8.99 -2.70
#